data_932083b08d702fd2795a62ea4a7723f3
#
_entry.id   932083b08d702fd2795a62ea4a7723f3
#
_cell.length_a   1.000
_cell.length_b   1.000
_cell.length_c   1.000
_cell.angle_alpha   90.00
_cell.angle_beta   90.00
_cell.angle_gamma   90.00
#
_symmetry.space_group_name_H-M   'P 1'
#
loop_
_entity.id
_entity.type
_entity.pdbx_description
1 polymer ?
#
loop_
_entity_poly.entity_id
_entity_poly.type
_entity_poly.pdbx_seq_one_letter_code
_entity_poly.pdbx_strand_id
1 'polypeptide(L)'
;MSIATKVVGARRNADWASIVLGTGLGLTAALYLETTTRADWNSVYAIITSLSRICALLGSYFALVGLVLVSRVSWIERSVGHDRLVIWHRKLGPYSLYLITFHVLLVILGYAGNDHVMLAVEIWRMIVQSSSYSFEFKMISLM
;
A
#
# COMPACT_ATOMS: atom_id res chain seq x y z
N MET A 1 8.07 18.08 37.07
CA MET A 1 7.28 17.04 36.37
C MET A 1 7.99 15.72 36.57
N SER A 2 7.36 14.78 37.29
CA SER A 2 8.00 13.52 37.73
C SER A 2 8.35 12.60 36.57
N ILE A 3 9.44 11.83 36.65
CA ILE A 3 9.86 10.82 35.65
C ILE A 3 8.72 9.81 35.40
N ALA A 4 7.96 9.47 36.45
CA ALA A 4 6.82 8.56 36.33
C ALA A 4 5.73 9.07 35.38
N THR A 5 5.40 10.36 35.35
CA THR A 5 4.41 10.93 34.42
C THR A 5 4.89 10.94 32.98
N LYS A 6 6.18 11.10 32.73
CA LYS A 6 6.78 10.98 31.38
C LYS A 6 6.69 9.54 30.84
N VAL A 7 6.98 8.54 31.68
CA VAL A 7 6.95 7.12 31.29
C VAL A 7 5.51 6.66 30.98
N VAL A 8 4.53 7.06 31.79
CA VAL A 8 3.11 6.73 31.56
C VAL A 8 2.60 7.37 30.26
N GLY A 9 2.96 8.64 30.00
CA GLY A 9 2.59 9.32 28.76
C GLY A 9 3.18 8.65 27.51
N ALA A 10 4.44 8.23 27.56
CA ALA A 10 5.11 7.56 26.45
C ALA A 10 4.49 6.19 26.13
N ARG A 11 4.12 5.39 27.14
CA ARG A 11 3.42 4.11 26.96
C ARG A 11 2.06 4.31 26.28
N ARG A 12 1.23 5.22 26.81
CA ARG A 12 -0.09 5.51 26.25
C ARG A 12 -0.04 5.93 24.77
N ASN A 13 0.96 6.71 24.39
CA ASN A 13 1.11 7.14 22.99
C ASN A 13 1.59 6.01 22.06
N ALA A 14 2.42 5.10 22.58
CA ALA A 14 2.81 3.89 21.85
C ALA A 14 1.62 2.96 21.63
N ASP A 15 0.74 2.82 22.61
CA ASP A 15 -0.48 2.01 22.49
C ASP A 15 -1.43 2.59 21.42
N TRP A 16 -1.63 3.90 21.38
CA TRP A 16 -2.43 4.56 20.34
C TRP A 16 -1.82 4.36 18.93
N ALA A 17 -0.52 4.49 18.80
CA ALA A 17 0.14 4.25 17.51
C ALA A 17 -0.05 2.80 17.04
N SER A 18 0.06 1.84 17.95
CA SER A 18 -0.16 0.42 17.66
C SER A 18 -1.61 0.13 17.26
N ILE A 19 -2.59 0.76 17.94
CA ILE A 19 -4.02 0.63 17.59
C ILE A 19 -4.28 1.18 16.19
N VAL A 20 -3.79 2.37 15.86
CA VAL A 20 -3.98 2.99 14.55
C VAL A 20 -3.35 2.14 13.43
N LEU A 21 -2.13 1.66 13.65
CA LEU A 21 -1.45 0.79 12.69
C LEU A 21 -2.17 -0.56 12.54
N GLY A 22 -2.58 -1.17 13.64
CA GLY A 22 -3.31 -2.44 13.62
C GLY A 22 -4.67 -2.31 12.93
N THR A 23 -5.41 -1.22 13.21
CA THR A 23 -6.71 -0.94 12.56
C THR A 23 -6.52 -0.71 11.05
N GLY A 24 -5.50 0.03 10.63
CA GLY A 24 -5.19 0.23 9.21
C GLY A 24 -4.85 -1.08 8.51
N LEU A 25 -4.05 -1.94 9.13
CA LEU A 25 -3.75 -3.26 8.59
C LEU A 25 -4.99 -4.15 8.53
N GLY A 26 -5.83 -4.14 9.57
CA GLY A 26 -7.09 -4.86 9.62
C GLY A 26 -8.07 -4.41 8.52
N LEU A 27 -8.18 -3.09 8.28
CA LEU A 27 -8.98 -2.54 7.20
C LEU A 27 -8.45 -2.98 5.82
N THR A 28 -7.14 -2.97 5.63
CA THR A 28 -6.50 -3.45 4.40
C THR A 28 -6.84 -4.92 4.14
N ALA A 29 -6.79 -5.75 5.17
CA ALA A 29 -7.17 -7.16 5.07
C ALA A 29 -8.68 -7.32 4.79
N ALA A 30 -9.55 -6.55 5.43
CA ALA A 30 -10.99 -6.56 5.19
C ALA A 30 -11.33 -6.19 3.75
N LEU A 31 -10.73 -5.13 3.20
CA LEU A 31 -10.91 -4.72 1.81
C LEU A 31 -10.46 -5.82 0.83
N TYR A 32 -9.36 -6.50 1.12
CA TYR A 32 -8.94 -7.63 0.31
C TYR A 32 -9.97 -8.76 0.33
N LEU A 33 -10.47 -9.14 1.50
CA LEU A 33 -11.45 -10.22 1.65
C LEU A 33 -12.77 -9.87 0.97
N GLU A 34 -13.22 -8.62 1.04
CA GLU A 34 -14.44 -8.16 0.39
C GLU A 34 -14.33 -8.21 -1.14
N THR A 35 -13.17 -7.91 -1.69
CA THR A 35 -12.93 -7.90 -3.15
C THR A 35 -12.55 -9.28 -3.71
N THR A 36 -12.28 -10.27 -2.84
CA THR A 36 -11.88 -11.61 -3.26
C THR A 36 -13.09 -12.51 -3.45
N THR A 37 -13.22 -13.11 -4.63
CA THR A 37 -14.29 -14.03 -5.00
C THR A 37 -13.76 -15.45 -5.18
N ARG A 38 -14.67 -16.44 -5.28
CA ARG A 38 -14.27 -17.81 -5.59
C ARG A 38 -13.60 -17.95 -6.96
N ALA A 39 -13.93 -17.08 -7.92
CA ALA A 39 -13.31 -17.04 -9.24
C ALA A 39 -11.80 -16.73 -9.18
N ASP A 40 -11.36 -15.98 -8.18
CA ASP A 40 -9.94 -15.64 -7.99
C ASP A 40 -9.04 -16.86 -7.64
N TRP A 41 -9.65 -18.03 -7.40
CA TRP A 41 -8.94 -19.26 -7.04
C TRP A 41 -9.07 -20.36 -8.10
N ASN A 42 -9.78 -20.11 -9.21
CA ASN A 42 -10.11 -21.14 -10.21
C ASN A 42 -8.97 -21.40 -11.22
N SER A 43 -7.99 -20.53 -11.34
CA SER A 43 -6.85 -20.71 -12.23
C SER A 43 -5.56 -20.17 -11.60
N VAL A 44 -4.42 -20.64 -12.09
CA VAL A 44 -3.10 -20.18 -11.64
C VAL A 44 -2.96 -18.66 -11.87
N TYR A 45 -3.42 -18.17 -13.00
CA TYR A 45 -3.34 -16.74 -13.34
C TYR A 45 -4.28 -15.88 -12.47
N ALA A 46 -5.46 -16.40 -12.12
CA ALA A 46 -6.36 -15.75 -11.17
C ALA A 46 -5.73 -15.65 -9.77
N ILE A 47 -5.04 -16.70 -9.32
CA ILE A 47 -4.29 -16.69 -8.05
C ILE A 47 -3.17 -15.65 -8.09
N ILE A 48 -2.41 -15.58 -9.19
CA ILE A 48 -1.34 -14.58 -9.37
C ILE A 48 -1.92 -13.15 -9.29
N THR A 49 -3.05 -12.90 -9.95
CA THR A 49 -3.74 -11.62 -9.91
C THR A 49 -4.26 -11.29 -8.50
N SER A 50 -4.80 -12.27 -7.80
CA SER A 50 -5.24 -12.11 -6.41
C SER A 50 -4.08 -11.79 -5.46
N LEU A 51 -2.94 -12.47 -5.62
CA LEU A 51 -1.71 -12.20 -4.87
C LEU A 51 -1.19 -10.79 -5.16
N SER A 52 -1.29 -10.33 -6.41
CA SER A 52 -0.90 -8.98 -6.77
C SER A 52 -1.72 -7.91 -6.03
N ARG A 53 -3.04 -8.14 -5.82
CA ARG A 53 -3.90 -7.25 -5.03
C ARG A 53 -3.44 -7.13 -3.58
N ILE A 54 -3.02 -8.24 -2.95
CA ILE A 54 -2.44 -8.21 -1.60
C ILE A 54 -1.19 -7.34 -1.58
N CYS A 55 -0.29 -7.52 -2.54
CA CYS A 55 0.94 -6.73 -2.65
C CYS A 55 0.65 -5.24 -2.84
N ALA A 56 -0.36 -4.89 -3.66
CA ALA A 56 -0.79 -3.51 -3.84
C ALA A 56 -1.30 -2.88 -2.54
N LEU A 57 -2.21 -3.56 -1.85
CA LEU A 57 -2.82 -3.06 -0.62
C LEU A 57 -1.78 -2.89 0.49
N LEU A 58 -0.93 -3.89 0.71
CA LEU A 58 0.14 -3.82 1.72
C LEU A 58 1.19 -2.78 1.35
N GLY A 59 1.59 -2.70 0.08
CA GLY A 59 2.55 -1.72 -0.40
C GLY A 59 2.06 -0.29 -0.23
N SER A 60 0.80 -0.03 -0.59
CA SER A 60 0.14 1.27 -0.39
C SER A 60 -0.01 1.61 1.09
N TYR A 61 -0.39 0.64 1.93
CA TYR A 61 -0.48 0.83 3.36
C TYR A 61 0.87 1.22 3.97
N PHE A 62 1.96 0.53 3.61
CA PHE A 62 3.30 0.87 4.09
C PHE A 62 3.79 2.22 3.55
N ALA A 63 3.42 2.59 2.32
CA ALA A 63 3.69 3.91 1.79
C ALA A 63 3.01 5.00 2.61
N LEU A 64 1.72 4.83 2.94
CA LEU A 64 0.97 5.77 3.78
C LEU A 64 1.57 5.88 5.18
N VAL A 65 1.92 4.77 5.81
CA VAL A 65 2.63 4.78 7.11
C VAL A 65 3.96 5.51 6.97
N GLY A 66 4.71 5.27 5.90
CA GLY A 66 5.96 5.96 5.61
C GLY A 66 5.78 7.49 5.49
N LEU A 67 4.72 7.94 4.82
CA LEU A 67 4.38 9.36 4.74
C LEU A 67 4.06 9.97 6.10
N VAL A 68 3.29 9.26 6.94
CA VAL A 68 2.98 9.70 8.31
C VAL A 68 4.26 9.83 9.15
N LEU A 69 5.22 8.91 9.00
CA LEU A 69 6.49 8.96 9.73
C LEU A 69 7.33 10.19 9.35
N VAL A 70 7.24 10.68 8.11
CA VAL A 70 7.99 11.86 7.62
C VAL A 70 7.23 13.16 7.82
N SER A 71 5.90 13.14 7.93
CA SER A 71 5.04 14.34 7.98
C SER A 71 5.20 15.21 9.24
N ARG A 72 6.13 14.87 10.14
CA ARG A 72 6.45 15.63 11.37
C ARG A 72 5.24 15.98 12.22
N VAL A 73 4.33 15.02 12.37
CA VAL A 73 3.17 15.19 13.25
C VAL A 73 3.66 15.40 14.69
N SER A 74 3.46 16.59 15.23
CA SER A 74 4.08 17.05 16.50
C SER A 74 3.81 16.14 17.69
N TRP A 75 2.64 15.49 17.76
CA TRP A 75 2.33 14.60 18.87
C TRP A 75 3.04 13.23 18.75
N ILE A 76 3.25 12.73 17.52
CA ILE A 76 4.02 11.51 17.24
C ILE A 76 5.50 11.78 17.54
N GLU A 77 6.03 12.89 17.03
CA GLU A 77 7.43 13.30 17.22
C GLU A 77 7.78 13.45 18.72
N ARG A 78 6.90 14.08 19.48
CA ARG A 78 7.07 14.22 20.94
C ARG A 78 7.03 12.91 21.71
N SER A 79 6.34 11.91 21.16
CA SER A 79 6.14 10.61 21.83
C SER A 79 7.24 9.61 21.55
N VAL A 80 7.70 9.56 20.29
CA VAL A 80 8.63 8.54 19.80
C VAL A 80 10.06 9.09 19.66
N GLY A 81 10.17 10.39 19.35
CA GLY A 81 11.41 11.06 19.01
C GLY A 81 11.69 11.04 17.49
N HIS A 82 12.17 12.16 17.00
CA HIS A 82 12.42 12.36 15.56
C HIS A 82 13.36 11.31 14.96
N ASP A 83 14.44 10.98 15.64
CA ASP A 83 15.48 10.04 15.16
C ASP A 83 14.90 8.65 14.90
N ARG A 84 14.00 8.17 15.77
CA ARG A 84 13.34 6.86 15.62
C ARG A 84 12.39 6.85 14.43
N LEU A 85 11.65 7.94 14.20
CA LEU A 85 10.74 8.06 13.06
C LEU A 85 11.49 7.98 11.74
N VAL A 86 12.63 8.67 11.64
CA VAL A 86 13.50 8.62 10.46
C VAL A 86 14.05 7.20 10.22
N ILE A 87 14.51 6.54 11.28
CA ILE A 87 15.00 5.14 11.18
C ILE A 87 13.89 4.21 10.70
N TRP A 88 12.67 4.34 11.22
CA TRP A 88 11.53 3.51 10.84
C TRP A 88 11.11 3.79 9.39
N HIS A 89 11.04 5.05 8.99
CA HIS A 89 10.79 5.43 7.60
C HIS A 89 11.81 4.81 6.65
N ARG A 90 13.11 4.92 6.97
CA ARG A 90 14.19 4.35 6.15
C ARG A 90 14.11 2.82 6.04
N LYS A 91 13.63 2.14 7.08
CA LYS A 91 13.42 0.69 7.05
C LYS A 91 12.17 0.31 6.27
N LEU A 92 11.07 1.04 6.43
CA LEU A 92 9.77 0.71 5.84
C LEU A 92 9.70 1.05 4.35
N GLY A 93 10.37 2.12 3.92
CA GLY A 93 10.35 2.60 2.54
C GLY A 93 10.70 1.54 1.50
N PRO A 94 11.83 0.81 1.62
CA PRO A 94 12.19 -0.25 0.69
C PRO A 94 11.13 -1.36 0.59
N TYR A 95 10.51 -1.77 1.70
CA TYR A 95 9.46 -2.80 1.67
C TYR A 95 8.23 -2.35 0.89
N SER A 96 7.82 -1.09 1.06
CA SER A 96 6.74 -0.50 0.27
C SER A 96 7.05 -0.54 -1.23
N LEU A 97 8.25 -0.11 -1.63
CA LEU A 97 8.70 -0.12 -3.02
C LEU A 97 8.77 -1.54 -3.60
N TYR A 98 9.31 -2.51 -2.85
CA TYR A 98 9.37 -3.90 -3.31
C TYR A 98 7.96 -4.49 -3.50
N LEU A 99 7.03 -4.24 -2.58
CA LEU A 99 5.67 -4.72 -2.70
C LEU A 99 4.94 -4.11 -3.90
N ILE A 100 5.09 -2.81 -4.13
CA ILE A 100 4.49 -2.12 -5.28
C ILE A 100 5.11 -2.62 -6.60
N THR A 101 6.43 -2.76 -6.66
CA THR A 101 7.10 -3.31 -7.85
C THR A 101 6.66 -4.75 -8.12
N PHE A 102 6.60 -5.57 -7.08
CA PHE A 102 6.15 -6.95 -7.20
C PHE A 102 4.67 -7.05 -7.61
N HIS A 103 3.82 -6.15 -7.09
CA HIS A 103 2.44 -6.00 -7.55
C HIS A 103 2.37 -5.80 -9.06
N VAL A 104 3.11 -4.82 -9.60
CA VAL A 104 3.12 -4.53 -11.05
C VAL A 104 3.54 -5.75 -11.87
N LEU A 105 4.60 -6.45 -11.44
CA LEU A 105 5.06 -7.66 -12.12
C LEU A 105 4.00 -8.76 -12.11
N LEU A 106 3.36 -9.01 -10.96
CA LEU A 106 2.31 -10.01 -10.83
C LEU A 106 1.05 -9.66 -11.63
N VAL A 107 0.69 -8.37 -11.73
CA VAL A 107 -0.42 -7.92 -12.57
C VAL A 107 -0.14 -8.27 -14.03
N ILE A 108 1.03 -7.89 -14.54
CA ILE A 108 1.41 -8.15 -15.92
C ILE A 108 1.37 -9.65 -16.23
N LEU A 109 1.96 -10.47 -15.34
CA LEU A 109 1.96 -11.93 -15.49
C LEU A 109 0.56 -12.54 -15.41
N GLY A 110 -0.28 -12.06 -14.49
CA GLY A 110 -1.63 -12.54 -14.31
C GLY A 110 -2.52 -12.26 -15.52
N TYR A 111 -2.51 -11.04 -16.04
CA TYR A 111 -3.32 -10.66 -17.18
C TYR A 111 -2.80 -11.28 -18.49
N ALA A 112 -1.50 -11.22 -18.75
CA ALA A 112 -0.92 -11.82 -19.94
C ALA A 112 -1.19 -13.33 -20.03
N GLY A 113 -1.11 -14.03 -18.91
CA GLY A 113 -1.40 -15.46 -18.87
C GLY A 113 -2.89 -15.78 -18.98
N ASN A 114 -3.77 -14.95 -18.42
CA ASN A 114 -5.21 -15.16 -18.53
C ASN A 114 -5.73 -14.89 -19.96
N ASP A 115 -5.20 -13.85 -20.61
CA ASP A 115 -5.59 -13.47 -21.96
C ASP A 115 -4.83 -14.25 -23.06
N HIS A 116 -3.88 -15.12 -22.68
CA HIS A 116 -3.00 -15.85 -23.59
C HIS A 116 -2.25 -14.95 -24.60
N VAL A 117 -1.91 -13.72 -24.21
CA VAL A 117 -1.17 -12.77 -25.02
C VAL A 117 0.29 -12.64 -24.60
N MET A 118 1.14 -12.19 -25.50
CA MET A 118 2.54 -11.91 -25.18
C MET A 118 2.64 -10.77 -24.16
N LEU A 119 3.57 -10.90 -23.20
CA LEU A 119 3.83 -9.88 -22.17
C LEU A 119 4.01 -8.48 -22.75
N ALA A 120 4.72 -8.37 -23.88
CA ALA A 120 4.93 -7.09 -24.56
C ALA A 120 3.61 -6.45 -25.03
N VAL A 121 2.67 -7.24 -25.52
CA VAL A 121 1.35 -6.76 -25.94
C VAL A 121 0.53 -6.28 -24.75
N GLU A 122 0.60 -6.99 -23.61
CA GLU A 122 -0.12 -6.60 -22.40
C GLU A 122 0.45 -5.30 -21.80
N ILE A 123 1.77 -5.16 -21.75
CA ILE A 123 2.41 -3.91 -21.32
C ILE A 123 1.99 -2.75 -22.23
N TRP A 124 2.00 -2.95 -23.56
CA TRP A 124 1.56 -1.94 -24.52
C TRP A 124 0.10 -1.56 -24.31
N ARG A 125 -0.79 -2.55 -24.15
CA ARG A 125 -2.21 -2.34 -23.88
C ARG A 125 -2.43 -1.52 -22.61
N MET A 126 -1.76 -1.85 -21.50
CA MET A 126 -1.83 -1.10 -20.24
C MET A 126 -1.39 0.36 -20.41
N ILE A 127 -0.30 0.62 -21.13
CA ILE A 127 0.20 1.97 -21.39
C ILE A 127 -0.79 2.77 -22.22
N VAL A 128 -1.28 2.22 -23.32
CA VAL A 128 -2.20 2.90 -24.25
C VAL A 128 -3.54 3.16 -23.57
N GLN A 129 -4.08 2.20 -22.85
CA GLN A 129 -5.35 2.35 -22.14
C GLN A 129 -5.27 3.39 -21.02
N SER A 130 -4.19 3.41 -20.27
CA SER A 130 -3.94 4.44 -19.24
C SER A 130 -3.84 5.85 -19.86
N SER A 131 -3.25 5.97 -21.06
CA SER A 131 -3.17 7.23 -21.79
C SER A 131 -4.55 7.70 -22.29
N SER A 132 -5.42 6.80 -22.74
CA SER A 132 -6.76 7.13 -23.20
C SER A 132 -7.64 7.67 -22.07
N TYR A 133 -7.62 7.08 -20.89
CA TYR A 133 -8.37 7.59 -19.73
C TYR A 133 -7.91 8.99 -19.30
N SER A 134 -6.61 9.28 -19.39
CA SER A 134 -6.10 10.61 -19.06
C SER A 134 -6.56 11.67 -20.06
N PHE A 135 -6.79 11.31 -21.30
CA PHE A 135 -7.28 12.21 -22.33
C PHE A 135 -8.78 12.52 -22.17
N GLU A 136 -9.59 11.51 -21.88
CA GLU A 136 -11.04 11.72 -21.62
C GLU A 136 -11.28 12.58 -20.38
N PHE A 137 -10.54 12.35 -19.29
CA PHE A 137 -10.66 13.15 -18.08
C PHE A 137 -10.31 14.63 -18.30
N LYS A 138 -9.36 14.91 -19.21
CA LYS A 138 -8.96 16.27 -19.59
C LYS A 138 -10.03 16.98 -20.42
N MET A 139 -10.74 16.25 -21.26
CA MET A 139 -11.85 16.81 -22.08
C MET A 139 -13.06 17.16 -21.24
N ILE A 140 -13.41 16.34 -20.24
CA ILE A 140 -14.54 16.60 -19.32
C ILE A 140 -14.25 17.79 -18.42
N SER A 141 -13.00 18.04 -18.06
CA SER A 141 -12.58 19.18 -17.21
C SER A 141 -12.55 20.52 -17.96
N LEU A 142 -12.67 20.51 -19.30
CA LEU A 142 -12.67 21.71 -20.15
C LEU A 142 -14.07 22.14 -20.63
N MET A 143 -15.11 21.35 -20.31
CA MET A 143 -16.53 21.67 -20.51
C MET A 143 -17.18 22.16 -19.19
#